data_753a16e941434fd7a9d1283e7b4e0fd1
#
_entry.id   753a16e941434fd7a9d1283e7b4e0fd1
#
_cell.length_a   1.000
_cell.length_b   1.000
_cell.length_c   1.000
_cell.angle_alpha   90.00
_cell.angle_beta   90.00
_cell.angle_gamma   90.00
#
_symmetry.space_group_name_H-M   'P 1'
#
loop_
_entity.id
_entity.type
_entity.pdbx_description
1 polymer ?
#
loop_
_entity_poly.entity_id
_entity_poly.type
_entity_poly.pdbx_seq_one_letter_code
_entity_poly.pdbx_strand_id
1 'polypeptide(L)'
;MGKPLVHVLVINWNGQEHLYECFDALCQNTYANARFVLVDNGSTDSSVDLVRNEFGHDPRVEILECGANLGWSGGNNRGMEHALTSRAGYVFLLNNDTAVAPDCIEQLVSFAEAHPAAGGVAPKMLLFDQPDIINSIGVDCSLVGVGWDIGLGRVDGPAWCEPRRVLGLCGGACLIRCEALHKTGLLPEDFDIYLDDLDLSLRLWDVGYEVWSCPAATVLHKFSATMGEGANLRRKYYRNTRNRLRLILRNFPASSIFQVCPAYLLAEAKAVGRALLGRELWRVWSHVRSWFAGLAYVPKAMTARREAQTRILKPGSFWPLVRKDLLFFPGIELPTGGWYRARYLRGAHMRPMARTAWVQSLGGSLRVSHANCYPRIAQTEVEIRAGERLLAVLTTLDSGCMEFEVPAGMIEFVSRRIFTSEETGEGIDIGGWIRIEES
;
A
#
# COMPACT_ATOMS: atom_id res chain seq x y z
N MET A 1 -25.03 -3.25 23.32
CA MET A 1 -25.32 -3.82 21.98
C MET A 1 -24.26 -4.87 21.70
N GLY A 2 -24.59 -5.97 20.97
CA GLY A 2 -23.57 -6.95 20.60
C GLY A 2 -22.57 -6.35 19.62
N LYS A 3 -21.36 -6.94 19.52
CA LYS A 3 -20.34 -6.53 18.52
C LYS A 3 -20.93 -6.68 17.11
N PRO A 4 -20.74 -5.69 16.18
CA PRO A 4 -21.26 -5.77 14.82
C PRO A 4 -20.64 -6.93 14.04
N LEU A 5 -21.36 -7.51 13.09
CA LEU A 5 -20.83 -8.54 12.19
C LEU A 5 -19.87 -7.91 11.19
N VAL A 6 -18.69 -8.49 11.04
CA VAL A 6 -17.68 -8.11 10.05
C VAL A 6 -17.50 -9.22 9.03
N HIS A 7 -17.66 -8.91 7.75
CA HIS A 7 -17.24 -9.79 6.68
C HIS A 7 -15.84 -9.37 6.21
N VAL A 8 -14.86 -10.24 6.41
CA VAL A 8 -13.50 -10.09 5.86
C VAL A 8 -13.49 -10.76 4.50
N LEU A 9 -13.31 -9.98 3.46
CA LEU A 9 -13.34 -10.44 2.07
C LEU A 9 -11.92 -10.60 1.55
N VAL A 10 -11.46 -11.83 1.44
CA VAL A 10 -10.15 -12.17 0.86
C VAL A 10 -10.33 -12.47 -0.61
N ILE A 11 -9.99 -11.48 -1.47
CA ILE A 11 -10.06 -11.67 -2.93
C ILE A 11 -8.90 -12.54 -3.40
N ASN A 12 -9.19 -13.57 -4.18
CA ASN A 12 -8.19 -14.49 -4.70
C ASN A 12 -8.40 -14.83 -6.18
N TRP A 13 -7.30 -14.89 -6.92
CA TRP A 13 -7.23 -15.45 -8.27
C TRP A 13 -5.85 -16.10 -8.50
N ASN A 14 -5.81 -17.43 -8.49
CA ASN A 14 -4.59 -18.22 -8.66
C ASN A 14 -3.44 -17.77 -7.71
N GLY A 15 -3.77 -17.59 -6.43
CA GLY A 15 -2.83 -17.12 -5.40
C GLY A 15 -2.66 -18.11 -4.26
N GLN A 16 -2.68 -19.41 -4.55
CA GLN A 16 -2.59 -20.49 -3.58
C GLN A 16 -1.42 -20.34 -2.60
N GLU A 17 -0.27 -19.85 -3.10
CA GLU A 17 0.96 -19.68 -2.30
C GLU A 17 0.85 -18.66 -1.15
N HIS A 18 -0.19 -17.80 -1.16
CA HIS A 18 -0.37 -16.78 -0.14
C HIS A 18 -1.47 -17.11 0.86
N LEU A 19 -2.43 -17.96 0.47
CA LEU A 19 -3.67 -18.17 1.22
C LEU A 19 -3.47 -18.83 2.58
N TYR A 20 -2.47 -19.71 2.73
CA TYR A 20 -2.25 -20.38 4.02
C TYR A 20 -1.95 -19.39 5.12
N GLU A 21 -0.97 -18.49 4.92
CA GLU A 21 -0.57 -17.48 5.91
C GLU A 21 -1.69 -16.46 6.17
N CYS A 22 -2.44 -16.10 5.13
CA CYS A 22 -3.55 -15.17 5.25
C CYS A 22 -4.69 -15.75 6.12
N PHE A 23 -5.13 -16.97 5.84
CA PHE A 23 -6.22 -17.61 6.58
C PHE A 23 -5.79 -18.08 7.96
N ASP A 24 -4.54 -18.52 8.14
CA ASP A 24 -4.00 -18.84 9.46
C ASP A 24 -4.05 -17.62 10.39
N ALA A 25 -3.60 -16.45 9.91
CA ALA A 25 -3.69 -15.19 10.66
C ALA A 25 -5.14 -14.78 10.96
N LEU A 26 -6.07 -15.01 10.01
CA LEU A 26 -7.50 -14.72 10.21
C LEU A 26 -8.11 -15.66 11.27
N CYS A 27 -7.83 -16.95 11.21
CA CYS A 27 -8.36 -17.93 12.19
C CYS A 27 -7.84 -17.68 13.61
N GLN A 28 -6.64 -17.08 13.75
CA GLN A 28 -6.10 -16.62 15.04
C GLN A 28 -6.68 -15.28 15.51
N ASN A 29 -7.50 -14.60 14.70
CA ASN A 29 -8.06 -13.31 15.08
C ASN A 29 -9.09 -13.44 16.20
N THR A 30 -9.00 -12.53 17.20
CA THR A 30 -9.78 -12.56 18.43
C THR A 30 -11.21 -12.02 18.29
N TYR A 31 -11.56 -11.39 17.16
CA TYR A 31 -12.89 -10.87 16.92
C TYR A 31 -13.88 -11.99 16.58
N ALA A 32 -14.74 -12.34 17.54
CA ALA A 32 -15.60 -13.52 17.42
C ALA A 32 -16.73 -13.36 16.37
N ASN A 33 -17.29 -12.15 16.20
CA ASN A 33 -18.41 -11.90 15.28
C ASN A 33 -17.94 -11.53 13.88
N ALA A 34 -17.07 -12.39 13.28
CA ALA A 34 -16.55 -12.23 11.94
C ALA A 34 -16.93 -13.40 11.03
N ARG A 35 -16.91 -13.17 9.71
CA ARG A 35 -16.88 -14.18 8.65
C ARG A 35 -15.66 -13.91 7.78
N PHE A 36 -14.87 -14.95 7.54
CA PHE A 36 -13.67 -14.91 6.70
C PHE A 36 -14.02 -15.53 5.35
N VAL A 37 -14.31 -14.68 4.38
CA VAL A 37 -14.87 -15.10 3.08
C VAL A 37 -13.75 -15.14 2.06
N LEU A 38 -13.35 -16.34 1.61
CA LEU A 38 -12.57 -16.47 0.38
C LEU A 38 -13.47 -16.09 -0.79
N VAL A 39 -13.19 -14.97 -1.43
CA VAL A 39 -13.85 -14.58 -2.68
C VAL A 39 -13.01 -15.11 -3.83
N ASP A 40 -13.32 -16.33 -4.28
CA ASP A 40 -12.60 -16.95 -5.38
C ASP A 40 -13.05 -16.39 -6.72
N ASN A 41 -12.16 -15.65 -7.35
CA ASN A 41 -12.39 -14.94 -8.60
C ASN A 41 -12.10 -15.82 -9.83
N GLY A 42 -12.54 -17.08 -9.78
CA GLY A 42 -12.40 -18.04 -10.86
C GLY A 42 -10.98 -18.62 -10.97
N SER A 43 -10.39 -19.03 -9.84
CA SER A 43 -9.09 -19.70 -9.81
C SER A 43 -9.14 -21.07 -10.49
N THR A 44 -8.00 -21.47 -11.05
CA THR A 44 -7.80 -22.78 -11.70
C THR A 44 -6.71 -23.60 -11.01
N ASP A 45 -6.08 -23.04 -9.97
CA ASP A 45 -5.14 -23.72 -9.09
C ASP A 45 -5.88 -24.38 -7.89
N SER A 46 -5.15 -24.87 -6.90
CA SER A 46 -5.74 -25.52 -5.72
C SER A 46 -6.14 -24.54 -4.60
N SER A 47 -6.32 -23.25 -4.89
CA SER A 47 -6.67 -22.20 -3.91
C SER A 47 -7.90 -22.54 -3.08
N VAL A 48 -9.00 -22.94 -3.74
CA VAL A 48 -10.28 -23.28 -3.08
C VAL A 48 -10.14 -24.52 -2.22
N ASP A 49 -9.49 -25.56 -2.75
CA ASP A 49 -9.29 -26.83 -2.04
C ASP A 49 -8.40 -26.65 -0.82
N LEU A 50 -7.35 -25.82 -0.92
CA LEU A 50 -6.48 -25.47 0.22
C LEU A 50 -7.30 -24.87 1.36
N VAL A 51 -8.08 -23.83 1.09
CA VAL A 51 -8.86 -23.16 2.16
C VAL A 51 -9.92 -24.08 2.72
N ARG A 52 -10.60 -24.86 1.87
CA ARG A 52 -11.61 -25.84 2.30
C ARG A 52 -11.04 -26.91 3.21
N ASN A 53 -9.89 -27.47 2.87
CA ASN A 53 -9.30 -28.58 3.61
C ASN A 53 -8.61 -28.13 4.91
N GLU A 54 -7.84 -27.02 4.86
CA GLU A 54 -7.05 -26.57 6.00
C GLU A 54 -7.87 -25.74 7.00
N PHE A 55 -8.81 -24.90 6.52
CA PHE A 55 -9.52 -23.92 7.34
C PHE A 55 -11.04 -24.10 7.40
N GLY A 56 -11.62 -25.02 6.60
CA GLY A 56 -13.07 -25.25 6.57
C GLY A 56 -13.66 -25.79 7.89
N HIS A 57 -12.83 -26.18 8.85
CA HIS A 57 -13.25 -26.56 10.20
C HIS A 57 -13.59 -25.35 11.09
N ASP A 58 -13.09 -24.15 10.80
CA ASP A 58 -13.46 -22.91 11.51
C ASP A 58 -14.84 -22.43 10.99
N PRO A 59 -15.87 -22.33 11.86
CA PRO A 59 -17.22 -21.93 11.42
C PRO A 59 -17.33 -20.49 10.91
N ARG A 60 -16.27 -19.72 11.01
CA ARG A 60 -16.18 -18.34 10.48
C ARG A 60 -15.74 -18.33 9.02
N VAL A 61 -15.15 -19.42 8.51
CA VAL A 61 -14.62 -19.48 7.14
C VAL A 61 -15.73 -19.83 6.16
N GLU A 62 -15.85 -19.04 5.10
CA GLU A 62 -16.80 -19.21 4.01
C GLU A 62 -16.06 -19.14 2.66
N ILE A 63 -16.58 -19.81 1.64
CA ILE A 63 -16.05 -19.75 0.26
C ILE A 63 -17.13 -19.25 -0.66
N LEU A 64 -16.85 -18.17 -1.38
CA LEU A 64 -17.71 -17.55 -2.39
C LEU A 64 -17.03 -17.66 -3.76
N GLU A 65 -17.46 -18.62 -4.57
CA GLU A 65 -16.92 -18.84 -5.91
C GLU A 65 -17.63 -17.94 -6.94
N CYS A 66 -16.89 -17.06 -7.63
CA CYS A 66 -17.42 -16.16 -8.65
C CYS A 66 -17.62 -16.86 -10.02
N GLY A 67 -17.00 -18.01 -10.22
CA GLY A 67 -17.08 -18.80 -11.44
C GLY A 67 -16.28 -18.26 -12.63
N ALA A 68 -15.81 -17.02 -12.58
CA ALA A 68 -14.96 -16.36 -13.59
C ALA A 68 -14.17 -15.22 -13.00
N ASN A 69 -13.07 -14.81 -13.64
CA ASN A 69 -12.29 -13.64 -13.23
C ASN A 69 -13.01 -12.34 -13.61
N LEU A 70 -13.61 -11.69 -12.62
CA LEU A 70 -14.34 -10.41 -12.74
C LEU A 70 -13.41 -9.18 -12.59
N GLY A 71 -12.10 -9.37 -12.47
CA GLY A 71 -11.16 -8.33 -12.07
C GLY A 71 -11.19 -8.08 -10.56
N TRP A 72 -10.28 -7.22 -10.07
CA TRP A 72 -10.18 -6.95 -8.63
C TRP A 72 -11.44 -6.25 -8.09
N SER A 73 -11.90 -5.20 -8.77
CA SER A 73 -13.12 -4.47 -8.36
C SER A 73 -14.37 -5.34 -8.42
N GLY A 74 -14.55 -6.13 -9.49
CA GLY A 74 -15.73 -6.99 -9.66
C GLY A 74 -15.79 -8.12 -8.64
N GLY A 75 -14.66 -8.78 -8.37
CA GLY A 75 -14.59 -9.83 -7.34
C GLY A 75 -14.89 -9.28 -5.94
N ASN A 76 -14.30 -8.13 -5.56
CA ASN A 76 -14.63 -7.48 -4.29
C ASN A 76 -16.10 -7.06 -4.22
N ASN A 77 -16.68 -6.57 -5.32
CA ASN A 77 -18.11 -6.23 -5.36
C ASN A 77 -19.00 -7.44 -5.05
N ARG A 78 -18.68 -8.62 -5.59
CA ARG A 78 -19.42 -9.85 -5.27
C ARG A 78 -19.36 -10.19 -3.77
N GLY A 79 -18.17 -10.03 -3.16
CA GLY A 79 -18.02 -10.18 -1.71
C GLY A 79 -18.79 -9.14 -0.92
N MET A 80 -18.75 -7.86 -1.33
CA MET A 80 -19.50 -6.79 -0.68
C MET A 80 -21.02 -6.99 -0.78
N GLU A 81 -21.54 -7.41 -1.94
CA GLU A 81 -22.97 -7.77 -2.12
C GLU A 81 -23.38 -8.89 -1.18
N HIS A 82 -22.55 -9.93 -1.05
CA HIS A 82 -22.77 -11.03 -0.11
C HIS A 82 -22.84 -10.51 1.34
N ALA A 83 -21.90 -9.67 1.75
CA ALA A 83 -21.89 -9.07 3.08
C ALA A 83 -23.13 -8.19 3.37
N LEU A 84 -23.53 -7.35 2.41
CA LEU A 84 -24.72 -6.49 2.53
C LEU A 84 -26.00 -7.31 2.64
N THR A 85 -26.11 -8.41 1.90
CA THR A 85 -27.26 -9.33 1.99
C THR A 85 -27.32 -10.02 3.36
N SER A 86 -26.18 -10.32 3.95
CA SER A 86 -26.05 -10.92 5.28
C SER A 86 -26.21 -9.90 6.43
N ARG A 87 -26.52 -8.63 6.11
CA ARG A 87 -26.67 -7.53 7.07
C ARG A 87 -25.42 -7.31 7.93
N ALA A 88 -24.24 -7.47 7.36
CA ALA A 88 -23.00 -7.13 8.02
C ALA A 88 -22.98 -5.65 8.42
N GLY A 89 -22.38 -5.31 9.55
CA GLY A 89 -22.13 -3.94 9.96
C GLY A 89 -20.96 -3.33 9.19
N TYR A 90 -19.97 -4.17 8.90
CA TYR A 90 -18.73 -3.77 8.23
C TYR A 90 -18.29 -4.82 7.21
N VAL A 91 -17.61 -4.33 6.18
CA VAL A 91 -16.80 -5.11 5.25
C VAL A 91 -15.34 -4.75 5.48
N PHE A 92 -14.49 -5.75 5.62
CA PHE A 92 -13.04 -5.60 5.63
C PHE A 92 -12.47 -6.20 4.35
N LEU A 93 -12.11 -5.35 3.37
CA LEU A 93 -11.40 -5.79 2.16
C LEU A 93 -9.98 -6.17 2.55
N LEU A 94 -9.50 -7.30 2.08
CA LEU A 94 -8.19 -7.81 2.41
C LEU A 94 -7.59 -8.56 1.22
N ASN A 95 -6.36 -8.23 0.84
CA ASN A 95 -5.62 -8.99 -0.16
C ASN A 95 -5.20 -10.36 0.39
N ASN A 96 -5.09 -11.36 -0.48
CA ASN A 96 -4.68 -12.71 -0.12
C ASN A 96 -3.20 -12.83 0.32
N ASP A 97 -2.35 -11.85 -0.04
CA ASP A 97 -0.93 -11.77 0.30
C ASP A 97 -0.66 -10.95 1.58
N THR A 98 -1.60 -11.00 2.53
CA THR A 98 -1.55 -10.28 3.82
C THR A 98 -1.65 -11.21 5.01
N ALA A 99 -1.20 -10.73 6.17
CA ALA A 99 -1.44 -11.36 7.48
C ALA A 99 -1.87 -10.29 8.50
N VAL A 100 -3.03 -10.47 9.12
CA VAL A 100 -3.59 -9.53 10.11
C VAL A 100 -3.06 -9.82 11.50
N ALA A 101 -2.81 -8.78 12.31
CA ALA A 101 -2.55 -8.97 13.74
C ALA A 101 -3.78 -9.57 14.45
N PRO A 102 -3.60 -10.35 15.54
CA PRO A 102 -4.70 -11.04 16.21
C PRO A 102 -5.85 -10.14 16.69
N ASP A 103 -5.59 -8.90 17.01
CA ASP A 103 -6.57 -7.90 17.48
C ASP A 103 -6.96 -6.87 16.41
N CYS A 104 -6.44 -7.00 15.18
CA CYS A 104 -6.61 -6.02 14.11
C CYS A 104 -8.08 -5.65 13.86
N ILE A 105 -8.97 -6.64 13.72
CA ILE A 105 -10.40 -6.40 13.47
C ILE A 105 -11.06 -5.69 14.66
N GLU A 106 -10.70 -6.08 15.89
CA GLU A 106 -11.20 -5.43 17.11
C GLU A 106 -10.82 -3.95 17.16
N GLN A 107 -9.55 -3.62 16.85
CA GLN A 107 -9.06 -2.25 16.81
C GLN A 107 -9.78 -1.42 15.76
N LEU A 108 -9.96 -1.95 14.55
CA LEU A 108 -10.66 -1.27 13.46
C LEU A 108 -12.13 -0.99 13.82
N VAL A 109 -12.84 -1.99 14.33
CA VAL A 109 -14.25 -1.85 14.69
C VAL A 109 -14.43 -0.91 15.87
N SER A 110 -13.60 -1.06 16.92
CA SER A 110 -13.66 -0.17 18.09
C SER A 110 -13.42 1.29 17.70
N PHE A 111 -12.46 1.54 16.81
CA PHE A 111 -12.23 2.87 16.27
C PHE A 111 -13.43 3.38 15.48
N ALA A 112 -13.99 2.58 14.57
CA ALA A 112 -15.13 2.98 13.75
C ALA A 112 -16.41 3.24 14.57
N GLU A 113 -16.63 2.48 15.65
CA GLU A 113 -17.76 2.70 16.57
C GLU A 113 -17.56 3.95 17.42
N ALA A 114 -16.33 4.25 17.84
CA ALA A 114 -16.00 5.49 18.56
C ALA A 114 -16.07 6.74 17.66
N HIS A 115 -15.99 6.55 16.33
CA HIS A 115 -16.05 7.63 15.33
C HIS A 115 -17.18 7.40 14.32
N PRO A 116 -18.45 7.72 14.66
CA PRO A 116 -19.60 7.45 13.79
C PRO A 116 -19.52 8.09 12.39
N ALA A 117 -18.75 9.16 12.25
CA ALA A 117 -18.47 9.79 10.96
C ALA A 117 -17.48 8.97 10.10
N ALA A 118 -16.74 8.03 10.66
CA ALA A 118 -15.82 7.19 9.91
C ALA A 118 -16.60 6.20 9.04
N GLY A 119 -16.63 6.43 7.73
CA GLY A 119 -17.20 5.51 6.73
C GLY A 119 -16.18 4.48 6.25
N GLY A 120 -14.89 4.81 6.32
CA GLY A 120 -13.78 3.94 5.99
C GLY A 120 -12.61 4.11 6.96
N VAL A 121 -11.96 2.99 7.31
CA VAL A 121 -10.82 2.98 8.23
C VAL A 121 -9.70 2.13 7.64
N ALA A 122 -8.52 2.72 7.47
CA ALA A 122 -7.32 2.06 7.00
C ALA A 122 -6.49 1.56 8.20
N PRO A 123 -6.11 0.28 8.27
CA PRO A 123 -5.10 -0.18 9.22
C PRO A 123 -3.71 0.37 8.86
N LYS A 124 -2.74 0.23 9.76
CA LYS A 124 -1.34 0.36 9.45
C LYS A 124 -0.87 -0.91 8.75
N MET A 125 -0.56 -0.79 7.46
CA MET A 125 0.05 -1.88 6.71
C MET A 125 1.57 -1.74 6.77
N LEU A 126 2.26 -2.83 7.09
CA LEU A 126 3.71 -2.93 7.13
C LEU A 126 4.18 -3.94 6.07
N LEU A 127 5.41 -3.82 5.60
CA LEU A 127 5.98 -4.81 4.68
C LEU A 127 6.16 -6.15 5.40
N PHE A 128 5.73 -7.25 4.78
CA PHE A 128 5.76 -8.59 5.39
C PHE A 128 7.18 -9.02 5.78
N ASP A 129 8.13 -8.84 4.86
CA ASP A 129 9.53 -9.22 5.07
C ASP A 129 10.33 -8.19 5.87
N GLN A 130 9.77 -6.99 6.10
CA GLN A 130 10.38 -5.89 6.83
C GLN A 130 9.31 -5.16 7.64
N PRO A 131 8.85 -5.74 8.76
CA PRO A 131 7.71 -5.24 9.53
C PRO A 131 7.97 -3.94 10.28
N ASP A 132 9.17 -3.39 10.20
CA ASP A 132 9.51 -2.03 10.64
C ASP A 132 9.34 -0.97 9.53
N ILE A 133 8.99 -1.38 8.29
CA ILE A 133 8.76 -0.47 7.17
C ILE A 133 7.27 -0.38 6.86
N ILE A 134 6.78 0.85 6.79
CA ILE A 134 5.39 1.11 6.45
C ILE A 134 5.15 0.82 4.96
N ASN A 135 4.11 0.04 4.67
CA ASN A 135 3.56 -0.08 3.33
C ASN A 135 2.48 1.01 3.09
N SER A 136 1.52 1.15 4.00
CA SER A 136 0.44 2.14 3.86
C SER A 136 -0.24 2.42 5.19
N ILE A 137 -0.65 3.67 5.42
CA ILE A 137 -1.62 4.05 6.45
C ILE A 137 -2.85 4.73 5.84
N GLY A 138 -3.06 4.55 4.56
CA GLY A 138 -4.07 5.20 3.72
C GLY A 138 -3.45 5.76 2.45
N VAL A 139 -4.24 6.45 1.64
CA VAL A 139 -3.84 6.93 0.31
C VAL A 139 -4.00 8.45 0.22
N ASP A 140 -2.98 9.11 -0.34
CA ASP A 140 -3.03 10.50 -0.79
C ASP A 140 -3.20 10.58 -2.30
N CYS A 141 -3.62 11.75 -2.80
CA CYS A 141 -3.77 12.01 -4.22
C CYS A 141 -3.34 13.43 -4.59
N SER A 142 -2.63 13.55 -5.71
CA SER A 142 -2.26 14.85 -6.27
C SER A 142 -3.39 15.53 -7.02
N LEU A 143 -3.20 16.83 -7.30
CA LEU A 143 -4.08 17.64 -8.14
C LEU A 143 -4.36 17.00 -9.52
N VAL A 144 -3.45 16.19 -10.02
CA VAL A 144 -3.58 15.51 -11.33
C VAL A 144 -4.03 14.05 -11.22
N GLY A 145 -4.58 13.64 -10.08
CA GLY A 145 -5.16 12.31 -9.88
C GLY A 145 -4.15 11.18 -9.69
N VAL A 146 -2.88 11.48 -9.41
CA VAL A 146 -1.89 10.46 -9.04
C VAL A 146 -2.09 10.10 -7.58
N GLY A 147 -2.41 8.84 -7.30
CA GLY A 147 -2.54 8.29 -5.94
C GLY A 147 -1.24 7.61 -5.48
N TRP A 148 -0.97 7.63 -4.18
CA TRP A 148 0.12 6.90 -3.54
C TRP A 148 -0.19 6.58 -2.08
N ASP A 149 0.44 5.52 -1.58
CA ASP A 149 0.34 5.10 -0.20
C ASP A 149 1.08 6.06 0.74
N ILE A 150 0.39 6.54 1.78
CA ILE A 150 0.97 7.40 2.82
C ILE A 150 1.91 6.56 3.68
N GLY A 151 3.12 7.06 3.87
CA GLY A 151 4.15 6.40 4.69
C GLY A 151 4.93 5.31 3.96
N LEU A 152 4.64 4.99 2.71
CA LEU A 152 5.32 3.92 1.96
C LEU A 152 6.84 4.09 2.01
N GLY A 153 7.55 3.04 2.45
CA GLY A 153 9.01 3.01 2.56
C GLY A 153 9.59 3.75 3.77
N ARG A 154 8.74 4.30 4.66
CA ARG A 154 9.17 4.94 5.92
C ARG A 154 9.30 3.91 7.02
N VAL A 155 10.23 4.15 7.92
CA VAL A 155 10.35 3.34 9.14
C VAL A 155 9.19 3.66 10.08
N ASP A 156 8.55 2.62 10.62
CA ASP A 156 7.50 2.78 11.61
C ASP A 156 8.06 3.36 12.92
N GLY A 157 7.30 4.23 13.55
CA GLY A 157 7.71 4.90 14.77
C GLY A 157 6.65 5.88 15.28
N PRO A 158 6.98 6.69 16.31
CA PRO A 158 5.99 7.54 17.00
C PRO A 158 5.20 8.48 16.06
N ALA A 159 5.80 8.97 14.98
CA ALA A 159 5.14 9.84 14.00
C ALA A 159 3.96 9.15 13.28
N TRP A 160 3.90 7.82 13.31
CA TRP A 160 2.91 7.00 12.60
C TRP A 160 1.94 6.27 13.54
N CYS A 161 1.94 6.60 14.85
CA CYS A 161 1.11 5.92 15.85
C CYS A 161 -0.25 6.60 16.09
N GLU A 162 -0.43 7.86 15.66
CA GLU A 162 -1.66 8.61 15.90
C GLU A 162 -2.66 8.46 14.75
N PRO A 163 -3.94 8.20 15.05
CA PRO A 163 -5.00 8.21 14.05
C PRO A 163 -5.10 9.58 13.36
N ARG A 164 -5.34 9.56 12.04
CA ARG A 164 -5.50 10.79 11.25
C ARG A 164 -6.51 10.62 10.13
N ARG A 165 -7.10 11.73 9.69
CA ARG A 165 -7.89 11.74 8.46
C ARG A 165 -6.96 11.56 7.27
N VAL A 166 -7.34 10.69 6.35
CA VAL A 166 -6.62 10.42 5.10
C VAL A 166 -7.56 10.60 3.92
N LEU A 167 -7.04 10.91 2.75
CA LEU A 167 -7.89 11.13 1.58
C LEU A 167 -8.58 9.85 1.14
N GLY A 168 -7.85 8.72 1.16
CA GLY A 168 -8.36 7.46 0.67
C GLY A 168 -7.88 6.24 1.44
N LEU A 169 -8.58 5.14 1.21
CA LEU A 169 -8.26 3.80 1.68
C LEU A 169 -7.26 3.15 0.73
N CYS A 170 -6.42 2.27 1.25
CA CYS A 170 -5.65 1.32 0.45
C CYS A 170 -6.44 0.03 0.31
N GLY A 171 -6.75 -0.37 -0.92
CA GLY A 171 -7.54 -1.57 -1.20
C GLY A 171 -6.90 -2.88 -0.73
N GLY A 172 -5.58 -2.88 -0.42
CA GLY A 172 -4.89 -4.04 0.14
C GLY A 172 -5.42 -4.47 1.52
N ALA A 173 -5.85 -3.49 2.35
CA ALA A 173 -6.55 -3.73 3.62
C ALA A 173 -7.34 -2.48 4.02
N CYS A 174 -8.67 -2.57 4.13
CA CYS A 174 -9.51 -1.47 4.61
C CYS A 174 -10.87 -1.92 5.14
N LEU A 175 -11.27 -1.36 6.28
CA LEU A 175 -12.60 -1.54 6.85
C LEU A 175 -13.55 -0.49 6.31
N ILE A 176 -14.75 -0.89 5.87
CA ILE A 176 -15.76 0.01 5.32
C ILE A 176 -17.09 -0.26 6.03
N ARG A 177 -17.75 0.79 6.48
CA ARG A 177 -19.09 0.70 7.07
C ARG A 177 -20.11 0.34 6.00
N CYS A 178 -20.91 -0.71 6.19
CA CYS A 178 -21.92 -1.14 5.21
C CYS A 178 -23.00 -0.08 4.94
N GLU A 179 -23.38 0.70 5.96
CA GLU A 179 -24.30 1.83 5.76
C GLU A 179 -23.72 2.87 4.79
N ALA A 180 -22.41 3.08 4.82
CA ALA A 180 -21.74 4.00 3.89
C ALA A 180 -21.76 3.44 2.46
N LEU A 181 -21.57 2.12 2.28
CA LEU A 181 -21.67 1.46 0.96
C LEU A 181 -23.07 1.60 0.34
N HIS A 182 -24.14 1.54 1.14
CA HIS A 182 -25.50 1.81 0.65
C HIS A 182 -25.64 3.23 0.07
N LYS A 183 -24.92 4.20 0.61
CA LYS A 183 -24.95 5.61 0.13
C LYS A 183 -24.01 5.85 -1.04
N THR A 184 -22.82 5.27 -1.03
CA THR A 184 -21.82 5.48 -2.09
C THR A 184 -22.02 4.58 -3.30
N GLY A 185 -22.60 3.39 -3.12
CA GLY A 185 -22.44 2.27 -4.04
C GLY A 185 -21.07 1.59 -3.87
N LEU A 186 -20.83 0.57 -4.68
CA LEU A 186 -19.65 -0.29 -4.62
C LEU A 186 -18.47 0.25 -5.45
N LEU A 187 -17.43 -0.56 -5.64
CA LEU A 187 -16.27 -0.20 -6.46
C LEU A 187 -16.65 -0.04 -7.94
N PRO A 188 -15.99 0.86 -8.69
CA PRO A 188 -16.24 1.01 -10.11
C PRO A 188 -15.60 -0.13 -10.91
N GLU A 189 -16.35 -1.11 -11.35
CA GLU A 189 -15.84 -2.30 -12.05
C GLU A 189 -15.07 -1.98 -13.33
N ASP A 190 -15.39 -0.88 -13.99
CA ASP A 190 -14.69 -0.43 -15.18
C ASP A 190 -13.27 0.09 -14.93
N PHE A 191 -12.90 0.34 -13.67
CA PHE A 191 -11.51 0.59 -13.30
C PHE A 191 -10.68 -0.70 -13.32
N ASP A 192 -11.32 -1.85 -13.05
CA ASP A 192 -10.72 -3.18 -12.98
C ASP A 192 -9.76 -3.32 -11.79
N ILE A 193 -8.73 -2.52 -11.68
CA ILE A 193 -7.77 -2.42 -10.57
C ILE A 193 -7.04 -1.07 -10.62
N TYR A 194 -6.63 -0.56 -9.48
CA TYR A 194 -5.99 0.72 -9.20
C TYR A 194 -6.93 1.92 -9.25
N LEU A 195 -6.85 2.74 -8.22
CA LEU A 195 -7.62 3.96 -7.98
C LEU A 195 -9.14 3.76 -7.84
N ASP A 196 -9.61 2.54 -7.84
CA ASP A 196 -11.00 2.16 -7.56
C ASP A 196 -11.34 2.28 -6.07
N ASP A 197 -10.39 1.93 -5.19
CA ASP A 197 -10.40 2.17 -3.75
C ASP A 197 -10.40 3.68 -3.43
N LEU A 198 -9.59 4.46 -4.14
CA LEU A 198 -9.57 5.91 -4.01
C LEU A 198 -10.89 6.51 -4.54
N ASP A 199 -11.44 6.03 -5.67
CA ASP A 199 -12.76 6.47 -6.17
C ASP A 199 -13.86 6.27 -5.11
N LEU A 200 -13.90 5.10 -4.48
CA LEU A 200 -14.84 4.83 -3.39
C LEU A 200 -14.62 5.78 -2.21
N SER A 201 -13.37 6.03 -1.86
CA SER A 201 -13.00 6.92 -0.75
C SER A 201 -13.45 8.36 -0.98
N LEU A 202 -13.27 8.89 -2.19
CA LEU A 202 -13.75 10.25 -2.54
C LEU A 202 -15.28 10.33 -2.43
N ARG A 203 -15.99 9.26 -2.82
CA ARG A 203 -17.46 9.19 -2.68
C ARG A 203 -17.90 9.08 -1.21
N LEU A 204 -17.12 8.42 -0.34
CA LEU A 204 -17.37 8.43 1.11
C LEU A 204 -17.37 9.86 1.66
N TRP A 205 -16.38 10.65 1.30
CA TRP A 205 -16.31 12.06 1.68
C TRP A 205 -17.53 12.86 1.17
N ASP A 206 -17.92 12.66 -0.08
CA ASP A 206 -19.03 13.39 -0.71
C ASP A 206 -20.39 13.07 -0.08
N VAL A 207 -20.59 11.86 0.42
CA VAL A 207 -21.83 11.48 1.15
C VAL A 207 -21.76 11.78 2.66
N GLY A 208 -20.72 12.53 3.09
CA GLY A 208 -20.60 13.08 4.44
C GLY A 208 -19.92 12.19 5.45
N TYR A 209 -19.33 11.06 5.04
CA TYR A 209 -18.42 10.28 5.87
C TYR A 209 -16.99 10.80 5.79
N GLU A 210 -16.18 10.37 6.73
CA GLU A 210 -14.74 10.61 6.79
C GLU A 210 -13.98 9.32 6.55
N VAL A 211 -12.74 9.42 6.08
CA VAL A 211 -11.80 8.30 5.95
C VAL A 211 -10.65 8.53 6.93
N TRP A 212 -10.34 7.50 7.72
CA TRP A 212 -9.36 7.59 8.80
C TRP A 212 -8.31 6.50 8.71
N SER A 213 -7.10 6.75 9.20
CA SER A 213 -6.14 5.72 9.56
C SER A 213 -6.33 5.30 11.02
N CYS A 214 -6.19 4.01 11.29
CA CYS A 214 -6.18 3.42 12.63
C CYS A 214 -4.86 2.65 12.84
N PRO A 215 -3.77 3.32 13.27
CA PRO A 215 -2.46 2.69 13.40
C PRO A 215 -2.37 1.59 14.47
N ALA A 216 -3.34 1.52 15.38
CA ALA A 216 -3.44 0.43 16.36
C ALA A 216 -3.78 -0.92 15.70
N ALA A 217 -4.46 -0.90 14.55
CA ALA A 217 -4.73 -2.08 13.74
C ALA A 217 -3.57 -2.31 12.77
N THR A 218 -2.94 -3.48 12.83
CA THR A 218 -1.75 -3.80 12.01
C THR A 218 -2.03 -4.94 11.04
N VAL A 219 -1.52 -4.80 9.82
CA VAL A 219 -1.55 -5.81 8.75
C VAL A 219 -0.16 -5.90 8.12
N LEU A 220 0.38 -7.11 7.98
CA LEU A 220 1.57 -7.37 7.18
C LEU A 220 1.17 -7.64 5.73
N HIS A 221 1.91 -7.13 4.75
CA HIS A 221 1.59 -7.25 3.33
C HIS A 221 2.84 -7.55 2.50
N LYS A 222 2.78 -8.58 1.66
CA LYS A 222 3.91 -9.00 0.81
C LYS A 222 4.18 -8.04 -0.36
N PHE A 223 3.46 -6.97 -0.46
CA PHE A 223 3.54 -5.84 -1.39
C PHE A 223 4.21 -6.14 -2.75
N SER A 224 3.45 -6.07 -3.82
CA SER A 224 3.93 -6.29 -5.20
C SER A 224 4.40 -7.72 -5.53
N ALA A 225 4.04 -8.74 -4.74
CA ALA A 225 4.37 -10.13 -5.05
C ALA A 225 3.97 -10.52 -6.49
N THR A 226 2.87 -9.95 -7.01
CA THR A 226 2.29 -10.28 -8.32
C THR A 226 2.68 -9.32 -9.47
N MET A 227 3.39 -8.18 -9.23
CA MET A 227 3.36 -7.03 -10.15
C MET A 227 4.74 -6.51 -10.58
N GLY A 228 5.82 -7.30 -10.45
CA GLY A 228 7.20 -6.80 -10.53
C GLY A 228 7.74 -6.42 -11.90
N GLU A 229 7.58 -7.20 -13.00
CA GLU A 229 8.38 -7.01 -14.23
C GLU A 229 7.62 -7.27 -15.55
N GLY A 230 8.16 -6.77 -16.64
CA GLY A 230 7.80 -7.12 -18.01
C GLY A 230 6.40 -6.64 -18.45
N ALA A 231 5.56 -7.57 -18.93
CA ALA A 231 4.22 -7.28 -19.44
C ALA A 231 3.28 -6.77 -18.35
N ASN A 232 3.46 -7.23 -17.11
CA ASN A 232 2.68 -6.77 -15.96
C ASN A 232 2.98 -5.29 -15.64
N LEU A 233 4.24 -4.86 -15.72
CA LEU A 233 4.62 -3.44 -15.56
C LEU A 233 3.91 -2.54 -16.58
N ARG A 234 3.86 -2.94 -17.87
CA ARG A 234 3.18 -2.16 -18.92
C ARG A 234 1.68 -2.09 -18.68
N ARG A 235 1.06 -3.20 -18.25
CA ARG A 235 -0.36 -3.26 -17.91
C ARG A 235 -0.69 -2.38 -16.70
N LYS A 236 0.11 -2.46 -15.64
CA LYS A 236 0.02 -1.60 -14.44
C LYS A 236 0.11 -0.13 -14.81
N TYR A 237 1.13 0.25 -15.58
CA TYR A 237 1.34 1.63 -16.01
C TYR A 237 0.14 2.17 -16.79
N TYR A 238 -0.33 1.43 -17.81
CA TYR A 238 -1.49 1.82 -18.59
C TYR A 238 -2.76 1.96 -17.74
N ARG A 239 -3.05 0.99 -16.86
CA ARG A 239 -4.23 1.03 -15.99
C ARG A 239 -4.21 2.23 -15.06
N ASN A 240 -3.09 2.50 -14.41
CA ASN A 240 -2.93 3.69 -13.57
C ASN A 240 -3.12 4.98 -14.35
N THR A 241 -2.49 5.12 -15.52
CA THR A 241 -2.61 6.33 -16.36
C THR A 241 -4.05 6.52 -16.84
N ARG A 242 -4.73 5.45 -17.25
CA ARG A 242 -6.13 5.47 -17.67
C ARG A 242 -7.07 5.84 -16.52
N ASN A 243 -6.93 5.17 -15.38
CA ASN A 243 -7.84 5.33 -14.26
C ASN A 243 -7.68 6.68 -13.56
N ARG A 244 -6.49 7.28 -13.61
CA ARG A 244 -6.24 8.65 -13.13
C ARG A 244 -7.17 9.65 -13.82
N LEU A 245 -7.30 9.59 -15.15
CA LEU A 245 -8.22 10.46 -15.87
C LEU A 245 -9.69 10.15 -15.54
N ARG A 246 -10.04 8.86 -15.41
CA ARG A 246 -11.38 8.44 -14.99
C ARG A 246 -11.74 8.96 -13.59
N LEU A 247 -10.81 8.86 -12.63
CA LEU A 247 -10.97 9.37 -11.27
C LEU A 247 -11.29 10.86 -11.28
N ILE A 248 -10.52 11.66 -12.03
CA ILE A 248 -10.73 13.11 -12.17
C ILE A 248 -12.12 13.38 -12.78
N LEU A 249 -12.45 12.71 -13.89
CA LEU A 249 -13.71 12.92 -14.58
C LEU A 249 -14.93 12.54 -13.74
N ARG A 250 -14.82 11.54 -12.86
CA ARG A 250 -15.92 11.10 -12.00
C ARG A 250 -16.12 11.98 -10.78
N ASN A 251 -15.03 12.32 -10.08
CA ASN A 251 -15.11 12.79 -8.70
C ASN A 251 -14.68 14.24 -8.51
N PHE A 252 -13.71 14.76 -9.27
CA PHE A 252 -13.18 16.09 -8.98
C PHE A 252 -14.23 17.17 -9.20
N PRO A 253 -14.34 18.15 -8.29
CA PRO A 253 -15.31 19.23 -8.40
C PRO A 253 -15.21 19.97 -9.74
N ALA A 254 -16.34 20.29 -10.39
CA ALA A 254 -16.34 21.03 -11.64
C ALA A 254 -15.67 22.42 -11.50
N SER A 255 -15.78 23.03 -10.33
CA SER A 255 -15.11 24.29 -10.00
C SER A 255 -13.57 24.20 -9.98
N SER A 256 -13.02 23.00 -9.83
CA SER A 256 -11.56 22.78 -9.81
C SER A 256 -10.94 22.69 -11.21
N ILE A 257 -11.72 22.65 -12.27
CA ILE A 257 -11.25 22.37 -13.64
C ILE A 257 -10.16 23.37 -14.09
N PHE A 258 -10.27 24.64 -13.67
CA PHE A 258 -9.29 25.67 -14.00
C PHE A 258 -7.92 25.43 -13.35
N GLN A 259 -7.87 24.69 -12.25
CA GLN A 259 -6.62 24.27 -11.60
C GLN A 259 -6.14 22.93 -12.15
N VAL A 260 -7.05 21.96 -12.29
CA VAL A 260 -6.75 20.58 -12.70
C VAL A 260 -6.31 20.50 -14.16
N CYS A 261 -7.01 21.17 -15.09
CA CYS A 261 -6.74 21.03 -16.51
C CYS A 261 -5.32 21.45 -16.91
N PRO A 262 -4.83 22.67 -16.57
CA PRO A 262 -3.47 23.08 -16.91
C PRO A 262 -2.41 22.24 -16.19
N ALA A 263 -2.64 21.87 -14.92
CA ALA A 263 -1.74 21.00 -14.18
C ALA A 263 -1.64 19.60 -14.78
N TYR A 264 -2.78 19.02 -15.18
CA TYR A 264 -2.83 17.73 -15.85
C TYR A 264 -2.08 17.76 -17.20
N LEU A 265 -2.34 18.77 -18.04
CA LEU A 265 -1.66 18.90 -19.33
C LEU A 265 -0.13 19.05 -19.15
N LEU A 266 0.32 19.82 -18.16
CA LEU A 266 1.73 19.97 -17.84
C LEU A 266 2.34 18.65 -17.35
N ALA A 267 1.62 17.89 -16.50
CA ALA A 267 2.08 16.60 -16.02
C ALA A 267 2.20 15.58 -17.16
N GLU A 268 1.21 15.54 -18.06
CA GLU A 268 1.23 14.68 -19.24
C GLU A 268 2.39 15.05 -20.19
N ALA A 269 2.57 16.33 -20.49
CA ALA A 269 3.68 16.80 -21.33
C ALA A 269 5.05 16.38 -20.75
N LYS A 270 5.23 16.54 -19.44
CA LYS A 270 6.46 16.10 -18.76
C LYS A 270 6.64 14.58 -18.78
N ALA A 271 5.57 13.80 -18.55
CA ALA A 271 5.63 12.34 -18.56
C ALA A 271 5.97 11.81 -19.95
N VAL A 272 5.29 12.32 -20.99
CA VAL A 272 5.54 11.96 -22.39
C VAL A 272 6.95 12.41 -22.83
N GLY A 273 7.37 13.62 -22.48
CA GLY A 273 8.71 14.12 -22.79
C GLY A 273 9.81 13.25 -22.17
N ARG A 274 9.68 12.85 -20.90
CA ARG A 274 10.62 11.91 -20.27
C ARG A 274 10.64 10.55 -20.97
N ALA A 275 9.47 10.02 -21.33
CA ALA A 275 9.37 8.75 -22.02
C ALA A 275 10.02 8.79 -23.41
N LEU A 276 9.88 9.90 -24.15
CA LEU A 276 10.55 10.12 -25.44
C LEU A 276 12.08 10.22 -25.27
N LEU A 277 12.56 11.00 -24.32
CA LEU A 277 13.99 11.13 -24.02
C LEU A 277 14.60 9.78 -23.57
N GLY A 278 13.86 9.00 -22.78
CA GLY A 278 14.23 7.65 -22.34
C GLY A 278 14.03 6.57 -23.40
N ARG A 279 13.57 6.91 -24.61
CA ARG A 279 13.22 5.95 -25.68
C ARG A 279 12.21 4.87 -25.26
N GLU A 280 11.35 5.18 -24.28
CA GLU A 280 10.31 4.29 -23.74
C GLU A 280 8.97 4.48 -24.49
N LEU A 281 8.95 4.22 -25.80
CA LEU A 281 7.77 4.46 -26.68
C LEU A 281 6.51 3.75 -26.19
N TRP A 282 6.62 2.64 -25.47
CA TRP A 282 5.48 1.95 -24.87
C TRP A 282 4.76 2.80 -23.82
N ARG A 283 5.48 3.67 -23.08
CA ARG A 283 4.87 4.63 -22.13
C ARG A 283 4.14 5.73 -22.89
N VAL A 284 4.76 6.28 -23.93
CA VAL A 284 4.08 7.27 -24.81
C VAL A 284 2.77 6.70 -25.32
N TRP A 285 2.79 5.46 -25.86
CA TRP A 285 1.61 4.80 -26.34
C TRP A 285 0.56 4.57 -25.24
N SER A 286 0.98 4.27 -24.02
CA SER A 286 0.09 4.13 -22.88
C SER A 286 -0.64 5.45 -22.55
N HIS A 287 0.03 6.61 -22.62
CA HIS A 287 -0.61 7.92 -22.45
C HIS A 287 -1.62 8.19 -23.56
N VAL A 288 -1.24 8.00 -24.82
CA VAL A 288 -2.14 8.19 -25.96
C VAL A 288 -3.41 7.35 -25.84
N ARG A 289 -3.27 6.05 -25.55
CA ARG A 289 -4.42 5.16 -25.32
C ARG A 289 -5.28 5.62 -24.14
N SER A 290 -4.66 6.14 -23.08
CA SER A 290 -5.38 6.62 -21.90
C SER A 290 -6.19 7.88 -22.21
N TRP A 291 -5.71 8.77 -23.06
CA TRP A 291 -6.47 9.95 -23.49
C TRP A 291 -7.72 9.56 -24.29
N PHE A 292 -7.57 8.67 -25.27
CA PHE A 292 -8.73 8.16 -26.01
C PHE A 292 -9.72 7.42 -25.12
N ALA A 293 -9.22 6.57 -24.20
CA ALA A 293 -10.08 5.90 -23.22
C ALA A 293 -10.79 6.88 -22.29
N GLY A 294 -10.13 7.97 -21.90
CA GLY A 294 -10.73 9.04 -21.09
C GLY A 294 -11.81 9.80 -21.84
N LEU A 295 -11.58 10.17 -23.11
CA LEU A 295 -12.60 10.81 -23.94
C LEU A 295 -13.82 9.91 -24.11
N ALA A 296 -13.63 8.63 -24.43
CA ALA A 296 -14.72 7.66 -24.52
C ALA A 296 -15.47 7.45 -23.20
N TYR A 297 -14.82 7.75 -22.07
CA TYR A 297 -15.38 7.58 -20.74
C TYR A 297 -16.26 8.75 -20.28
N VAL A 298 -16.17 9.92 -20.92
CA VAL A 298 -16.90 11.13 -20.52
C VAL A 298 -18.41 10.89 -20.33
N PRO A 299 -19.15 10.23 -21.28
CA PRO A 299 -20.56 9.98 -21.09
C PRO A 299 -20.87 9.19 -19.81
N LYS A 300 -20.07 8.12 -19.55
CA LYS A 300 -20.23 7.28 -18.36
C LYS A 300 -19.91 8.06 -17.08
N ALA A 301 -18.88 8.89 -17.08
CA ALA A 301 -18.54 9.76 -15.95
C ALA A 301 -19.68 10.76 -15.65
N MET A 302 -20.29 11.34 -16.69
CA MET A 302 -21.42 12.24 -16.54
C MET A 302 -22.67 11.53 -15.95
N THR A 303 -22.95 10.30 -16.37
CA THR A 303 -24.01 9.48 -15.79
C THR A 303 -23.73 9.21 -14.31
N ALA A 304 -22.52 8.72 -13.98
CA ALA A 304 -22.11 8.47 -12.60
C ALA A 304 -22.21 9.73 -11.71
N ARG A 305 -21.83 10.90 -12.23
CA ARG A 305 -22.00 12.18 -11.52
C ARG A 305 -23.47 12.53 -11.26
N ARG A 306 -24.36 12.32 -12.25
CA ARG A 306 -25.81 12.58 -12.09
C ARG A 306 -26.42 11.66 -11.05
N GLU A 307 -26.09 10.37 -11.08
CA GLU A 307 -26.53 9.40 -10.07
C GLU A 307 -26.03 9.74 -8.68
N ALA A 308 -24.75 10.16 -8.57
CA ALA A 308 -24.17 10.60 -7.32
C ALA A 308 -24.84 11.87 -6.77
N GLN A 309 -25.22 12.84 -7.62
CA GLN A 309 -25.81 14.12 -7.19
C GLN A 309 -27.05 13.97 -6.28
N THR A 310 -27.81 12.89 -6.43
CA THR A 310 -28.98 12.60 -5.59
C THR A 310 -28.58 12.13 -4.17
N ARG A 311 -27.33 11.75 -3.96
CA ARG A 311 -26.82 11.17 -2.71
C ARG A 311 -25.76 12.07 -2.03
N ILE A 312 -25.17 13.00 -2.78
CA ILE A 312 -24.10 13.87 -2.30
C ILE A 312 -24.65 14.88 -1.29
N LEU A 313 -24.11 14.85 -0.08
CA LEU A 313 -24.43 15.82 0.99
C LEU A 313 -23.44 16.98 1.02
N LYS A 314 -22.19 16.72 0.68
CA LYS A 314 -21.07 17.69 0.75
C LYS A 314 -20.18 17.56 -0.49
N PRO A 315 -20.55 18.09 -1.65
CA PRO A 315 -19.79 17.95 -2.89
C PRO A 315 -18.35 18.45 -2.73
N GLY A 316 -17.38 17.62 -3.08
CA GLY A 316 -15.96 17.96 -3.03
C GLY A 316 -15.41 18.19 -1.62
N SER A 317 -16.02 17.63 -0.58
CA SER A 317 -15.56 17.74 0.81
C SER A 317 -14.14 17.19 1.01
N PHE A 318 -13.69 16.27 0.17
CA PHE A 318 -12.32 15.76 0.12
C PHE A 318 -11.32 16.75 -0.48
N TRP A 319 -11.76 17.79 -1.21
CA TRP A 319 -10.90 18.67 -1.99
C TRP A 319 -9.80 19.39 -1.18
N PRO A 320 -10.02 19.78 0.09
CA PRO A 320 -8.96 20.31 0.95
C PRO A 320 -7.82 19.33 1.21
N LEU A 321 -8.08 18.02 1.16
CA LEU A 321 -7.09 16.96 1.40
C LEU A 321 -6.26 16.62 0.16
N VAL A 322 -6.72 17.01 -1.04
CA VAL A 322 -5.96 16.79 -2.28
C VAL A 322 -4.66 17.58 -2.26
N ARG A 323 -3.55 16.91 -2.53
CA ARG A 323 -2.21 17.50 -2.52
C ARG A 323 -1.99 18.38 -3.76
N LYS A 324 -2.11 19.67 -3.59
CA LYS A 324 -1.98 20.67 -4.66
C LYS A 324 -0.53 21.08 -4.91
N ASP A 325 0.34 20.85 -3.95
CA ASP A 325 1.77 21.06 -3.97
C ASP A 325 2.54 20.02 -4.79
N LEU A 326 1.94 18.82 -4.98
CA LEU A 326 2.55 17.71 -5.70
C LEU A 326 1.82 17.44 -7.01
N LEU A 327 2.54 17.54 -8.13
CA LEU A 327 2.04 17.18 -9.46
C LEU A 327 2.37 15.71 -9.82
N PHE A 328 3.36 15.12 -9.16
CA PHE A 328 3.89 13.80 -9.46
C PHE A 328 3.95 12.97 -8.18
N PHE A 329 3.98 11.66 -8.38
CA PHE A 329 4.31 10.72 -7.32
C PHE A 329 5.65 11.10 -6.67
N PRO A 330 5.70 11.35 -5.36
CA PRO A 330 6.98 11.50 -4.68
C PRO A 330 7.76 10.20 -4.89
N GLY A 331 8.95 10.28 -5.47
CA GLY A 331 9.79 9.11 -5.70
C GLY A 331 10.02 8.39 -4.38
N ILE A 332 9.50 7.17 -4.27
CA ILE A 332 9.68 6.33 -3.08
C ILE A 332 10.62 5.22 -3.47
N GLU A 333 11.65 5.02 -2.68
CA GLU A 333 12.60 3.93 -2.80
C GLU A 333 12.34 2.96 -1.65
N LEU A 334 12.05 1.69 -2.00
CA LEU A 334 11.94 0.62 -1.02
C LEU A 334 13.31 -0.08 -0.89
N PRO A 335 13.73 -0.42 0.32
CA PRO A 335 14.94 -1.19 0.52
C PRO A 335 14.73 -2.64 0.06
N THR A 336 15.76 -3.24 -0.55
CA THR A 336 15.79 -4.68 -0.88
C THR A 336 16.73 -5.36 0.09
N GLY A 337 16.26 -6.35 0.86
CA GLY A 337 17.05 -6.94 1.93
C GLY A 337 17.55 -5.91 2.95
N GLY A 338 16.75 -4.86 3.22
CA GLY A 338 17.13 -3.75 4.10
C GLY A 338 18.06 -2.70 3.48
N TRP A 339 18.48 -2.86 2.20
CA TRP A 339 19.38 -1.94 1.53
C TRP A 339 18.67 -1.11 0.47
N TYR A 340 18.89 0.22 0.51
CA TYR A 340 18.48 1.13 -0.55
C TYR A 340 19.49 1.13 -1.70
N ARG A 341 19.17 1.77 -2.81
CA ARG A 341 20.04 1.87 -3.98
C ARG A 341 21.36 2.58 -3.64
N ALA A 342 22.46 2.03 -4.13
CA ALA A 342 23.78 2.63 -3.93
C ALA A 342 23.85 4.05 -4.51
N ARG A 343 24.46 4.96 -3.77
CA ARG A 343 24.70 6.36 -4.17
C ARG A 343 26.19 6.67 -4.07
N TYR A 344 26.69 7.58 -4.92
CA TYR A 344 28.08 7.99 -4.88
C TYR A 344 28.27 9.08 -3.83
N LEU A 345 28.93 8.74 -2.73
CA LEU A 345 29.21 9.62 -1.61
C LEU A 345 30.69 9.56 -1.21
N ARG A 346 31.29 10.74 -0.98
CA ARG A 346 32.69 10.86 -0.50
C ARG A 346 33.70 10.02 -1.29
N GLY A 347 33.54 9.92 -2.61
CA GLY A 347 34.45 9.19 -3.48
C GLY A 347 34.20 7.67 -3.57
N ALA A 348 33.12 7.15 -2.99
CA ALA A 348 32.76 5.75 -3.05
C ALA A 348 31.27 5.53 -3.32
N HIS A 349 30.91 4.38 -3.90
CA HIS A 349 29.54 3.92 -3.95
C HIS A 349 29.16 3.32 -2.59
N MET A 350 28.24 3.98 -1.89
CA MET A 350 27.76 3.53 -0.59
C MET A 350 26.24 3.25 -0.67
N ARG A 351 25.76 2.32 0.15
CA ARG A 351 24.33 2.00 0.26
C ARG A 351 23.78 2.51 1.59
N PRO A 352 22.69 3.30 1.58
CA PRO A 352 21.95 3.53 2.81
C PRO A 352 21.24 2.24 3.22
N MET A 353 21.16 1.98 4.52
CA MET A 353 20.41 0.86 5.08
C MET A 353 19.17 1.34 5.82
N ALA A 354 18.14 0.50 5.87
CA ALA A 354 17.02 0.62 6.80
C ALA A 354 17.49 0.30 8.24
N ARG A 355 16.57 0.14 9.20
CA ARG A 355 16.95 -0.24 10.57
C ARG A 355 17.70 -1.57 10.59
N THR A 356 17.23 -2.55 9.81
CA THR A 356 17.84 -3.86 9.65
C THR A 356 18.13 -4.12 8.18
N ALA A 357 19.31 -4.64 7.89
CA ALA A 357 19.70 -5.07 6.55
C ALA A 357 20.52 -6.36 6.66
N TRP A 358 20.56 -7.17 5.61
CA TRP A 358 21.29 -8.44 5.62
C TRP A 358 21.97 -8.72 4.28
N VAL A 359 23.02 -9.52 4.35
CA VAL A 359 23.72 -10.09 3.19
C VAL A 359 23.92 -11.58 3.40
N GLN A 360 23.88 -12.33 2.31
CA GLN A 360 24.28 -13.75 2.32
C GLN A 360 25.78 -13.80 2.14
N SER A 361 26.50 -14.36 3.13
CA SER A 361 27.95 -14.61 3.03
C SER A 361 28.26 -16.06 2.70
N LEU A 362 29.28 -16.28 1.91
CA LEU A 362 29.85 -17.60 1.63
C LEU A 362 30.86 -18.05 2.72
N GLY A 363 31.15 -17.18 3.69
CA GLY A 363 32.20 -17.35 4.68
C GLY A 363 33.51 -16.78 4.20
N GLY A 364 34.39 -16.38 5.13
CA GLY A 364 35.67 -15.76 4.84
C GLY A 364 35.79 -14.36 5.43
N SER A 365 36.55 -13.47 4.80
CA SER A 365 36.73 -12.10 5.29
C SER A 365 35.68 -11.16 4.71
N LEU A 366 35.05 -10.37 5.57
CA LEU A 366 34.10 -9.33 5.22
C LEU A 366 34.68 -7.97 5.57
N ARG A 367 34.87 -7.12 4.55
CA ARG A 367 35.28 -5.73 4.73
C ARG A 367 34.07 -4.81 4.68
N VAL A 368 33.86 -4.07 5.79
CA VAL A 368 32.73 -3.13 5.93
C VAL A 368 33.30 -1.72 6.10
N SER A 369 33.00 -0.86 5.13
CA SER A 369 33.27 0.57 5.20
C SER A 369 32.02 1.33 5.56
N HIS A 370 32.11 2.29 6.49
CA HIS A 370 31.03 3.16 6.92
C HIS A 370 31.40 4.62 6.80
N ALA A 371 30.42 5.49 6.63
CA ALA A 371 30.63 6.92 6.50
C ALA A 371 29.67 7.70 7.39
N ASN A 372 30.21 8.68 8.12
CA ASN A 372 29.42 9.72 8.75
C ASN A 372 29.07 10.78 7.70
N CYS A 373 27.90 10.67 7.08
CA CYS A 373 27.42 11.64 6.09
C CYS A 373 26.71 12.84 6.72
N TYR A 374 26.39 12.76 8.01
CA TYR A 374 25.62 13.76 8.74
C TYR A 374 26.29 14.18 10.04
N PRO A 375 27.43 14.89 10.01
CA PRO A 375 28.23 15.19 11.21
C PRO A 375 27.52 16.09 12.24
N ARG A 376 26.38 16.68 11.89
CA ARG A 376 25.56 17.51 12.81
C ARG A 376 24.41 16.75 13.43
N ILE A 377 24.17 15.51 13.02
CA ILE A 377 23.10 14.65 13.54
C ILE A 377 23.72 13.69 14.57
N ALA A 378 22.96 13.33 15.58
CA ALA A 378 23.42 12.43 16.64
C ALA A 378 23.84 11.07 16.07
N GLN A 379 24.82 10.46 16.72
CA GLN A 379 25.45 9.20 16.33
C GLN A 379 24.52 8.00 16.47
N THR A 380 24.77 6.95 15.72
CA THR A 380 24.19 5.64 15.94
C THR A 380 25.25 4.55 15.91
N GLU A 381 24.91 3.40 16.47
CA GLU A 381 25.70 2.18 16.37
C GLU A 381 24.98 1.21 15.42
N VAL A 382 25.76 0.51 14.59
CA VAL A 382 25.27 -0.59 13.76
C VAL A 382 25.93 -1.87 14.26
N GLU A 383 25.11 -2.76 14.79
CA GLU A 383 25.55 -4.10 15.20
C GLU A 383 25.57 -5.02 13.98
N ILE A 384 26.63 -5.82 13.85
CA ILE A 384 26.78 -6.84 12.82
C ILE A 384 26.72 -8.20 13.49
N ARG A 385 25.79 -9.04 13.06
CA ARG A 385 25.46 -10.31 13.70
C ARG A 385 25.42 -11.48 12.72
N ALA A 386 25.77 -12.66 13.20
CA ALA A 386 25.48 -13.94 12.54
C ALA A 386 24.57 -14.76 13.49
N GLY A 387 23.27 -14.74 13.27
CA GLY A 387 22.27 -15.23 14.22
C GLY A 387 22.36 -14.46 15.56
N GLU A 388 22.49 -15.16 16.68
CA GLU A 388 22.63 -14.53 18.01
C GLU A 388 24.05 -14.00 18.29
N ARG A 389 25.03 -14.38 17.48
CA ARG A 389 26.44 -14.01 17.70
C ARG A 389 26.73 -12.61 17.18
N LEU A 390 27.09 -11.68 18.06
CA LEU A 390 27.62 -10.36 17.71
C LEU A 390 29.03 -10.51 17.14
N LEU A 391 29.26 -10.01 15.93
CA LEU A 391 30.55 -10.05 15.22
C LEU A 391 31.31 -8.73 15.39
N ALA A 392 30.62 -7.61 15.20
CA ALA A 392 31.18 -6.28 15.31
C ALA A 392 30.13 -5.22 15.64
N VAL A 393 30.59 -4.05 16.10
CA VAL A 393 29.79 -2.85 16.26
C VAL A 393 30.49 -1.70 15.56
N LEU A 394 29.80 -1.06 14.60
CA LEU A 394 30.27 0.14 13.92
C LEU A 394 29.64 1.37 14.60
N THR A 395 30.45 2.38 14.87
CA THR A 395 29.93 3.68 15.32
C THR A 395 29.94 4.65 14.15
N THR A 396 28.83 5.33 13.89
CA THR A 396 28.71 6.30 12.79
C THR A 396 29.36 7.66 13.08
N LEU A 397 30.14 7.76 14.17
CA LEU A 397 30.92 8.94 14.57
C LEU A 397 31.87 9.41 13.48
N ASP A 398 32.61 8.45 12.93
CA ASP A 398 33.68 8.68 11.96
C ASP A 398 33.45 7.82 10.73
N SER A 399 34.07 8.18 9.63
CA SER A 399 34.20 7.28 8.48
C SER A 399 35.33 6.30 8.76
N GLY A 400 35.05 5.02 8.62
CA GLY A 400 36.03 3.97 8.90
C GLY A 400 35.85 2.74 8.03
N CYS A 401 36.79 1.80 8.18
CA CYS A 401 36.73 0.50 7.55
C CYS A 401 37.14 -0.57 8.58
N MET A 402 36.36 -1.61 8.67
CA MET A 402 36.64 -2.80 9.48
C MET A 402 36.68 -4.02 8.58
N GLU A 403 37.57 -4.97 8.92
CA GLU A 403 37.64 -6.27 8.28
C GLU A 403 37.62 -7.35 9.35
N PHE A 404 36.78 -8.38 9.19
CA PHE A 404 36.60 -9.45 10.15
C PHE A 404 36.11 -10.73 9.49
N GLU A 405 36.43 -11.86 10.10
CA GLU A 405 35.99 -13.17 9.63
C GLU A 405 34.50 -13.41 9.92
N VAL A 406 33.79 -13.88 8.91
CA VAL A 406 32.35 -14.21 9.00
C VAL A 406 32.10 -15.65 8.62
N PRO A 407 31.14 -16.33 9.26
CA PRO A 407 30.69 -17.63 8.83
C PRO A 407 29.89 -17.54 7.52
N ALA A 408 29.80 -18.67 6.80
CA ALA A 408 28.82 -18.80 5.74
C ALA A 408 27.41 -18.70 6.31
N GLY A 409 26.50 -18.00 5.63
CA GLY A 409 25.12 -17.81 6.05
C GLY A 409 24.68 -16.36 6.03
N MET A 410 23.57 -16.08 6.73
CA MET A 410 23.00 -14.74 6.82
C MET A 410 23.77 -13.88 7.82
N ILE A 411 24.28 -12.75 7.35
CA ILE A 411 24.88 -11.69 8.18
C ILE A 411 23.92 -10.52 8.25
N GLU A 412 23.55 -10.15 9.48
CA GLU A 412 22.57 -9.11 9.77
C GLU A 412 23.27 -7.83 10.26
N PHE A 413 22.76 -6.69 9.82
CA PHE A 413 23.18 -5.35 10.22
C PHE A 413 21.99 -4.68 10.89
N VAL A 414 22.11 -4.27 12.16
CA VAL A 414 21.05 -3.66 12.95
C VAL A 414 21.46 -2.29 13.44
N SER A 415 20.81 -1.24 12.97
CA SER A 415 21.06 0.12 13.44
C SER A 415 20.23 0.42 14.70
N ARG A 416 20.87 0.97 15.71
CA ARG A 416 20.20 1.41 16.95
C ARG A 416 19.36 2.67 16.77
N ARG A 417 19.64 3.47 15.73
CA ARG A 417 18.90 4.69 15.41
C ARG A 417 18.60 4.75 13.92
N ILE A 418 17.43 5.30 13.61
CA ILE A 418 17.08 5.70 12.24
C ILE A 418 17.14 7.20 12.15
N PHE A 419 17.77 7.70 11.10
CA PHE A 419 17.75 9.11 10.70
C PHE A 419 16.57 9.32 9.75
N THR A 420 15.64 10.19 10.11
CA THR A 420 14.45 10.44 9.29
C THR A 420 14.82 11.20 8.02
N SER A 421 13.96 11.12 7.02
CA SER A 421 14.14 11.86 5.77
C SER A 421 14.11 13.38 5.96
N GLU A 422 13.46 13.87 7.02
CA GLU A 422 13.46 15.28 7.40
C GLU A 422 14.82 15.72 7.96
N GLU A 423 15.47 14.85 8.77
CA GLU A 423 16.80 15.11 9.32
C GLU A 423 17.88 15.06 8.24
N THR A 424 17.75 14.17 7.26
CA THR A 424 18.80 13.90 6.26
C THR A 424 18.60 14.64 4.94
N GLY A 425 17.38 15.01 4.59
CA GLY A 425 17.02 15.56 3.29
C GLY A 425 17.07 14.54 2.12
N GLU A 426 17.29 13.24 2.42
CA GLU A 426 17.50 12.20 1.41
C GLU A 426 16.20 11.63 0.82
N GLY A 427 15.05 11.97 1.40
CA GLY A 427 13.74 11.46 0.97
C GLY A 427 13.45 10.02 1.43
N ILE A 428 14.35 9.40 2.18
CA ILE A 428 14.25 8.07 2.78
C ILE A 428 14.73 8.09 4.23
N ASP A 429 14.24 7.16 5.05
CA ASP A 429 14.72 6.98 6.41
C ASP A 429 15.85 5.96 6.41
N ILE A 430 17.00 6.28 7.00
CA ILE A 430 18.20 5.46 6.92
C ILE A 430 18.83 5.18 8.28
N GLY A 431 19.34 3.97 8.46
CA GLY A 431 20.11 3.53 9.64
C GLY A 431 21.60 3.81 9.55
N GLY A 432 22.11 4.06 8.35
CA GLY A 432 23.52 4.35 8.12
C GLY A 432 23.92 4.23 6.64
N TRP A 433 25.15 4.62 6.32
CA TRP A 433 25.75 4.49 5.01
C TRP A 433 26.89 3.47 5.06
N ILE A 434 26.74 2.37 4.35
CA ILE A 434 27.64 1.22 4.43
C ILE A 434 28.02 0.73 3.03
N ARG A 435 29.28 0.33 2.87
CA ARG A 435 29.80 -0.42 1.74
C ARG A 435 30.34 -1.75 2.24
N ILE A 436 29.97 -2.83 1.58
CA ILE A 436 30.39 -4.18 1.91
C ILE A 436 31.21 -4.73 0.75
N GLU A 437 32.37 -5.31 1.06
CA GLU A 437 33.24 -6.00 0.12
C GLU A 437 33.59 -7.37 0.74
N GLU A 438 33.27 -8.45 0.02
CA GLU A 438 33.75 -9.80 0.36
C GLU A 438 35.11 -10.02 -0.33
N SER A 439 36.09 -10.53 0.41
CA SER A 439 37.41 -10.87 -0.11
C SER A 439 37.55 -12.35 -0.38
#